data_6c717f635619c5d055c79d820b644fb2
#
_entry.id   6c717f635619c5d055c79d820b644fb2
#
_cell.length_a   1.000
_cell.length_b   1.000
_cell.length_c   1.000
_cell.angle_alpha   90.00
_cell.angle_beta   90.00
_cell.angle_gamma   90.00
#
_symmetry.space_group_name_H-M   'P 1'
#
loop_
_entity.id
_entity.type
_entity.pdbx_description
1 polymer ?
#
loop_
_entity_poly.entity_id
_entity_poly.type
_entity_poly.pdbx_seq_one_letter_code
_entity_poly.pdbx_strand_id
1 'polypeptide(L)'
;MRVEGLSRHFGAGESRVEVLHDVTFSVARGARCVIVGASGSGKSTLLNAIGGLDAPDAGTIHVAGEQVTGRSPRELTRYRRAHVGFVFQFYNLVPDLTVTENIQVTAQLVRRPLDIDELLEHLGLTQHRHKFPAQLSGGQQQRCAIARALVKGSDLLLADEPTGALDRHTSQQMLEVLDDVHRRYGATLVMVTHNEAITALADQVIELRDGRIVRDRLNPHPLAARDLDW
;
A
#
# COMPACT_ATOMS: atom_id res chain seq x y z
N MET A 1 13.42 3.11 -0.91
CA MET A 1 13.11 2.43 0.36
C MET A 1 14.12 1.32 0.57
N ARG A 2 14.55 1.05 1.83
CA ARG A 2 15.49 -0.01 2.18
C ARG A 2 15.06 -0.67 3.49
N VAL A 3 15.08 -1.98 3.52
CA VAL A 3 14.78 -2.84 4.67
C VAL A 3 15.98 -3.74 4.91
N GLU A 4 16.48 -3.82 6.13
CA GLU A 4 17.70 -4.58 6.46
C GLU A 4 17.50 -5.36 7.76
N GLY A 5 17.67 -6.68 7.69
CA GLY A 5 17.66 -7.58 8.84
C GLY A 5 16.35 -7.59 9.63
N LEU A 6 15.21 -7.32 8.97
CA LEU A 6 13.94 -7.12 9.67
C LEU A 6 13.39 -8.42 10.22
N SER A 7 13.19 -8.47 11.53
CA SER A 7 12.55 -9.60 12.22
C SER A 7 11.38 -9.14 13.08
N ARG A 8 10.33 -9.97 13.14
CA ARG A 8 9.12 -9.69 13.90
C ARG A 8 8.53 -10.94 14.51
N HIS A 9 8.22 -10.88 15.81
CA HIS A 9 7.57 -11.94 16.58
C HIS A 9 6.21 -11.46 17.09
N PHE A 10 5.29 -12.40 17.24
CA PHE A 10 4.03 -12.18 17.95
C PHE A 10 3.88 -13.22 19.08
N GLY A 11 3.04 -12.91 20.07
CA GLY A 11 2.86 -13.74 21.25
C GLY A 11 3.96 -13.56 22.30
N ALA A 12 3.88 -14.32 23.38
CA ALA A 12 4.84 -14.30 24.50
C ALA A 12 5.07 -15.72 25.02
N GLY A 13 6.25 -15.97 25.62
CA GLY A 13 6.61 -17.27 26.17
C GLY A 13 6.58 -18.38 25.12
N GLU A 14 5.94 -19.51 25.44
CA GLU A 14 5.86 -20.69 24.55
C GLU A 14 5.00 -20.46 23.30
N SER A 15 4.12 -19.44 23.29
CA SER A 15 3.30 -19.08 22.13
C SER A 15 3.95 -18.04 21.22
N ARG A 16 5.23 -17.72 21.41
CA ARG A 16 5.98 -16.78 20.57
C ARG A 16 6.20 -17.38 19.19
N VAL A 17 5.68 -16.70 18.17
CA VAL A 17 5.84 -17.07 16.77
C VAL A 17 6.61 -15.98 16.04
N GLU A 18 7.71 -16.34 15.40
CA GLU A 18 8.43 -15.45 14.50
C GLU A 18 7.70 -15.40 13.15
N VAL A 19 7.32 -14.21 12.70
CA VAL A 19 6.54 -14.01 11.46
C VAL A 19 7.40 -13.40 10.36
N LEU A 20 8.45 -12.65 10.70
CA LEU A 20 9.46 -12.16 9.76
C LEU A 20 10.85 -12.57 10.28
N HIS A 21 11.67 -13.12 9.38
CA HIS A 21 12.96 -13.69 9.69
C HIS A 21 14.06 -13.04 8.83
N ASP A 22 14.79 -12.07 9.37
CA ASP A 22 15.96 -11.43 8.74
C ASP A 22 15.68 -10.94 7.29
N VAL A 23 14.55 -10.25 7.13
CA VAL A 23 14.09 -9.76 5.80
C VAL A 23 14.92 -8.58 5.37
N THR A 24 15.60 -8.71 4.21
CA THR A 24 16.48 -7.67 3.65
C THR A 24 16.19 -7.48 2.16
N PHE A 25 15.83 -6.24 1.76
CA PHE A 25 15.64 -5.84 0.36
C PHE A 25 15.63 -4.32 0.21
N SER A 26 15.67 -3.86 -1.05
CA SER A 26 15.53 -2.44 -1.36
C SER A 26 14.61 -2.23 -2.57
N VAL A 27 13.87 -1.12 -2.56
CA VAL A 27 12.99 -0.72 -3.68
C VAL A 27 13.42 0.67 -4.14
N ALA A 28 13.63 0.81 -5.44
CA ALA A 28 13.99 2.10 -6.05
C ALA A 28 12.86 3.13 -5.85
N ARG A 29 13.22 4.41 -5.78
CA ARG A 29 12.22 5.48 -5.72
C ARG A 29 11.40 5.51 -7.01
N GLY A 30 10.08 5.62 -6.89
CA GLY A 30 9.17 5.60 -8.01
C GLY A 30 9.03 4.24 -8.70
N ALA A 31 9.49 3.13 -8.11
CA ALA A 31 9.26 1.80 -8.65
C ALA A 31 7.95 1.20 -8.12
N ARG A 32 7.40 0.26 -8.89
CA ARG A 32 6.31 -0.63 -8.49
C ARG A 32 6.91 -1.94 -7.98
N CYS A 33 6.78 -2.22 -6.70
CA CYS A 33 7.20 -3.46 -6.08
C CYS A 33 5.98 -4.30 -5.70
N VAL A 34 5.94 -5.55 -6.13
CA VAL A 34 4.93 -6.51 -5.69
C VAL A 34 5.59 -7.55 -4.81
N ILE A 35 5.07 -7.70 -3.60
CA ILE A 35 5.45 -8.75 -2.65
C ILE A 35 4.39 -9.83 -2.70
N VAL A 36 4.75 -11.00 -3.23
CA VAL A 36 3.84 -12.12 -3.40
C VAL A 36 4.17 -13.24 -2.41
N GLY A 37 3.16 -14.01 -2.02
CA GLY A 37 3.31 -15.17 -1.13
C GLY A 37 1.98 -15.69 -0.61
N ALA A 38 1.98 -16.89 -0.06
CA ALA A 38 0.79 -17.53 0.52
C ALA A 38 0.18 -16.70 1.67
N SER A 39 -1.08 -16.97 2.01
CA SER A 39 -1.69 -16.40 3.23
C SER A 39 -0.85 -16.80 4.45
N GLY A 40 -0.65 -15.88 5.38
CA GLY A 40 0.17 -16.11 6.57
C GLY A 40 1.70 -16.02 6.37
N SER A 41 2.20 -15.75 5.15
CA SER A 41 3.65 -15.64 4.90
C SER A 41 4.34 -14.41 5.50
N GLY A 42 3.60 -13.48 6.14
CA GLY A 42 4.14 -12.27 6.77
C GLY A 42 4.01 -10.99 5.94
N LYS A 43 3.34 -11.01 4.76
CA LYS A 43 3.23 -9.84 3.85
C LYS A 43 2.64 -8.60 4.49
N SER A 44 1.47 -8.71 5.11
CA SER A 44 0.81 -7.57 5.77
C SER A 44 1.61 -7.08 6.98
N THR A 45 2.27 -7.99 7.71
CA THR A 45 3.19 -7.64 8.81
C THR A 45 4.36 -6.80 8.30
N LEU A 46 4.96 -7.21 7.18
CA LEU A 46 6.04 -6.47 6.53
C LEU A 46 5.56 -5.10 6.05
N LEU A 47 4.38 -5.05 5.40
CA LEU A 47 3.78 -3.79 4.93
C LEU A 47 3.49 -2.83 6.10
N ASN A 48 2.95 -3.34 7.21
CA ASN A 48 2.67 -2.57 8.42
C ASN A 48 3.95 -2.03 9.07
N ALA A 49 5.02 -2.83 9.11
CA ALA A 49 6.31 -2.38 9.60
C ALA A 49 6.89 -1.26 8.74
N ILE A 50 6.87 -1.41 7.41
CA ILE A 50 7.30 -0.35 6.46
C ILE A 50 6.48 0.91 6.65
N GLY A 51 5.18 0.78 6.84
CA GLY A 51 4.27 1.91 7.06
C GLY A 51 4.35 2.53 8.46
N GLY A 52 5.14 1.97 9.38
CA GLY A 52 5.24 2.45 10.76
C GLY A 52 3.96 2.28 11.56
N LEU A 53 3.12 1.27 11.21
CA LEU A 53 1.94 0.87 11.98
C LEU A 53 2.31 -0.16 13.05
N ASP A 54 3.34 -0.96 12.78
CA ASP A 54 3.88 -1.96 13.69
C ASP A 54 5.41 -1.78 13.83
N ALA A 55 5.93 -2.04 15.03
CA ALA A 55 7.37 -1.93 15.29
C ALA A 55 8.01 -3.32 15.14
N PRO A 56 9.07 -3.48 14.32
CA PRO A 56 9.82 -4.72 14.27
C PRO A 56 10.62 -4.93 15.56
N ASP A 57 10.97 -6.18 15.83
CA ASP A 57 11.80 -6.55 17.00
C ASP A 57 13.30 -6.36 16.70
N ALA A 58 13.70 -6.47 15.43
CA ALA A 58 15.08 -6.24 14.98
C ALA A 58 15.11 -5.68 13.55
N GLY A 59 16.26 -5.17 13.15
CA GLY A 59 16.51 -4.61 11.81
C GLY A 59 16.15 -3.14 11.66
N THR A 60 16.35 -2.63 10.45
CA THR A 60 16.13 -1.22 10.13
C THR A 60 15.31 -1.04 8.86
N ILE A 61 14.50 0.01 8.84
CA ILE A 61 13.71 0.45 7.68
C ILE A 61 14.03 1.92 7.41
N HIS A 62 14.36 2.23 6.15
CA HIS A 62 14.58 3.59 5.68
C HIS A 62 13.64 3.90 4.50
N VAL A 63 12.94 5.03 4.57
CA VAL A 63 12.03 5.52 3.53
C VAL A 63 12.31 7.01 3.31
N ALA A 64 12.43 7.42 2.04
CA ALA A 64 12.70 8.81 1.65
C ALA A 64 13.91 9.45 2.39
N GLY A 65 14.93 8.63 2.73
CA GLY A 65 16.12 9.09 3.47
C GLY A 65 15.96 9.12 5.00
N GLU A 66 14.78 8.80 5.51
CA GLU A 66 14.51 8.77 6.95
C GLU A 66 14.45 7.35 7.49
N GLN A 67 15.07 7.08 8.64
CA GLN A 67 14.91 5.82 9.35
C GLN A 67 13.54 5.77 10.03
N VAL A 68 12.80 4.69 9.85
CA VAL A 68 11.45 4.46 10.41
C VAL A 68 11.52 3.73 11.75
N THR A 69 12.39 2.72 11.83
CA THR A 69 12.57 1.90 13.04
C THR A 69 13.17 2.68 14.21
N GLY A 70 12.79 2.31 15.43
CA GLY A 70 13.27 2.96 16.67
C GLY A 70 12.64 4.32 16.98
N ARG A 71 11.64 4.75 16.20
CA ARG A 71 10.94 6.03 16.42
C ARG A 71 9.84 5.91 17.47
N SER A 72 9.63 7.02 18.17
CA SER A 72 8.50 7.18 19.09
C SER A 72 7.16 7.20 18.33
N PRO A 73 6.01 6.92 19.00
CA PRO A 73 4.69 7.00 18.37
C PRO A 73 4.38 8.35 17.71
N ARG A 74 4.88 9.46 18.28
CA ARG A 74 4.71 10.81 17.70
C ARG A 74 5.50 10.97 16.39
N GLU A 75 6.71 10.43 16.33
CA GLU A 75 7.55 10.48 15.14
C GLU A 75 7.00 9.58 14.04
N LEU A 76 6.50 8.39 14.39
CA LEU A 76 5.81 7.49 13.44
C LEU A 76 4.53 8.14 12.87
N THR A 77 3.79 8.89 13.70
CA THR A 77 2.64 9.65 13.22
C THR A 77 3.05 10.74 12.23
N ARG A 78 4.17 11.44 12.48
CA ARG A 78 4.73 12.43 11.55
C ARG A 78 5.20 11.78 10.25
N TYR A 79 5.89 10.65 10.34
CA TYR A 79 6.34 9.86 9.21
C TYR A 79 5.16 9.43 8.31
N ARG A 80 4.12 8.79 8.87
CA ARG A 80 2.92 8.39 8.11
C ARG A 80 2.22 9.57 7.47
N ARG A 81 2.15 10.68 8.17
CA ARG A 81 1.55 11.92 7.67
C ARG A 81 2.30 12.46 6.45
N ALA A 82 3.63 12.45 6.48
CA ALA A 82 4.47 13.03 5.44
C ALA A 82 4.67 12.11 4.24
N HIS A 83 4.88 10.81 4.46
CA HIS A 83 5.46 9.93 3.46
C HIS A 83 4.57 8.77 3.03
N VAL A 84 3.55 8.36 3.81
CA VAL A 84 2.87 7.09 3.58
C VAL A 84 1.39 7.26 3.25
N GLY A 85 0.95 6.75 2.11
CA GLY A 85 -0.45 6.47 1.80
C GLY A 85 -0.74 4.98 1.98
N PHE A 86 -1.85 4.63 2.67
CA PHE A 86 -2.29 3.25 2.83
C PHE A 86 -3.56 2.97 2.04
N VAL A 87 -3.57 1.88 1.31
CA VAL A 87 -4.73 1.27 0.65
C VAL A 87 -4.93 -0.11 1.25
N PHE A 88 -6.01 -0.31 2.01
CA PHE A 88 -6.31 -1.56 2.70
C PHE A 88 -7.29 -2.42 1.91
N GLN A 89 -7.25 -3.72 2.12
CA GLN A 89 -8.15 -4.70 1.50
C GLN A 89 -9.64 -4.39 1.74
N PHE A 90 -10.01 -3.97 2.94
CA PHE A 90 -11.39 -3.63 3.33
C PHE A 90 -11.67 -2.12 3.34
N TYR A 91 -10.94 -1.36 2.50
CA TYR A 91 -11.12 0.07 2.25
C TYR A 91 -10.89 0.99 3.46
N ASN A 92 -11.33 0.59 4.66
CA ASN A 92 -11.25 1.34 5.92
C ASN A 92 -11.78 2.79 5.80
N LEU A 93 -12.86 2.98 5.02
CA LEU A 93 -13.54 4.26 4.93
C LEU A 93 -14.32 4.54 6.22
N VAL A 94 -14.42 5.81 6.58
CA VAL A 94 -15.29 6.24 7.68
C VAL A 94 -16.72 6.19 7.19
N PRO A 95 -17.61 5.34 7.76
CA PRO A 95 -18.93 5.06 7.21
C PRO A 95 -19.86 6.27 7.22
N ASP A 96 -19.70 7.16 8.19
CA ASP A 96 -20.54 8.35 8.39
C ASP A 96 -20.01 9.58 7.64
N LEU A 97 -18.99 9.44 6.81
CA LEU A 97 -18.43 10.48 5.95
C LEU A 97 -18.68 10.15 4.48
N THR A 98 -19.03 11.17 3.71
CA THR A 98 -19.13 11.08 2.25
C THR A 98 -17.77 10.78 1.61
N VAL A 99 -17.75 10.49 0.30
CA VAL A 99 -16.51 10.31 -0.48
C VAL A 99 -15.59 11.52 -0.30
N THR A 100 -16.11 12.73 -0.51
CA THR A 100 -15.31 13.96 -0.37
C THR A 100 -14.76 14.12 1.04
N GLU A 101 -15.59 13.91 2.06
CA GLU A 101 -15.18 14.06 3.47
C GLU A 101 -14.15 13.00 3.89
N ASN A 102 -14.26 11.75 3.41
CA ASN A 102 -13.25 10.71 3.62
C ASN A 102 -11.86 11.13 3.09
N ILE A 103 -11.82 11.84 1.96
CA ILE A 103 -10.57 12.38 1.39
C ILE A 103 -10.11 13.61 2.18
N GLN A 104 -11.04 14.49 2.52
CA GLN A 104 -10.81 15.78 3.20
C GLN A 104 -10.17 15.61 4.57
N VAL A 105 -10.61 14.61 5.37
CA VAL A 105 -10.01 14.30 6.69
C VAL A 105 -8.51 14.06 6.57
N THR A 106 -8.08 13.41 5.49
CA THR A 106 -6.65 13.14 5.27
C THR A 106 -5.93 14.35 4.67
N ALA A 107 -6.59 15.12 3.79
CA ALA A 107 -6.05 16.35 3.23
C ALA A 107 -5.67 17.37 4.31
N GLN A 108 -6.47 17.48 5.37
CA GLN A 108 -6.20 18.38 6.51
C GLN A 108 -4.92 18.04 7.29
N LEU A 109 -4.37 16.84 7.11
CA LEU A 109 -3.12 16.45 7.78
C LEU A 109 -1.88 17.13 7.20
N VAL A 110 -1.94 17.70 6.00
CA VAL A 110 -0.79 18.28 5.29
C VAL A 110 -1.06 19.72 4.87
N ARG A 111 0.03 20.48 4.67
CA ARG A 111 -0.09 21.90 4.29
C ARG A 111 -0.47 22.12 2.83
N ARG A 112 -0.13 21.21 1.95
CA ARG A 112 -0.33 21.28 0.50
C ARG A 112 -0.86 19.95 0.02
N PRO A 113 -2.15 19.66 0.23
CA PRO A 113 -2.76 18.46 -0.33
C PRO A 113 -2.86 18.58 -1.86
N LEU A 114 -3.01 17.44 -2.52
CA LEU A 114 -3.45 17.41 -3.92
C LEU A 114 -4.89 17.94 -4.01
N ASP A 115 -5.25 18.46 -5.17
CA ASP A 115 -6.60 18.94 -5.43
C ASP A 115 -7.61 17.79 -5.38
N ILE A 116 -8.64 17.94 -4.54
CA ILE A 116 -9.62 16.88 -4.31
C ILE A 116 -10.53 16.71 -5.54
N ASP A 117 -10.90 17.78 -6.22
CA ASP A 117 -11.77 17.71 -7.39
C ASP A 117 -11.03 17.03 -8.55
N GLU A 118 -9.74 17.33 -8.74
CA GLU A 118 -8.88 16.65 -9.70
C GLU A 118 -8.74 15.14 -9.38
N LEU A 119 -8.57 14.78 -8.10
CA LEU A 119 -8.51 13.38 -7.68
C LEU A 119 -9.84 12.66 -7.93
N LEU A 120 -10.97 13.30 -7.64
CA LEU A 120 -12.30 12.73 -7.85
C LEU A 120 -12.57 12.50 -9.34
N GLU A 121 -12.17 13.44 -10.20
CA GLU A 121 -12.29 13.31 -11.65
C GLU A 121 -11.45 12.13 -12.17
N HIS A 122 -10.17 12.09 -11.82
CA HIS A 122 -9.23 11.03 -12.22
C HIS A 122 -9.69 9.63 -11.83
N LEU A 123 -10.25 9.52 -10.63
CA LEU A 123 -10.70 8.25 -10.07
C LEU A 123 -12.15 7.91 -10.45
N GLY A 124 -12.81 8.74 -11.29
CA GLY A 124 -14.18 8.55 -11.73
C GLY A 124 -15.19 8.60 -10.58
N LEU A 125 -14.93 9.44 -9.57
CA LEU A 125 -15.74 9.59 -8.37
C LEU A 125 -16.55 10.89 -8.31
N THR A 126 -16.44 11.77 -9.30
CA THR A 126 -17.09 13.08 -9.33
C THR A 126 -18.60 12.99 -9.08
N GLN A 127 -19.29 12.04 -9.73
CA GLN A 127 -20.74 11.82 -9.56
C GLN A 127 -21.10 11.16 -8.23
N HIS A 128 -20.10 10.69 -7.47
CA HIS A 128 -20.27 9.97 -6.20
C HIS A 128 -19.80 10.79 -5.00
N ARG A 129 -19.35 12.03 -5.21
CA ARG A 129 -18.68 12.86 -4.20
C ARG A 129 -19.46 13.04 -2.89
N HIS A 130 -20.78 13.04 -2.95
CA HIS A 130 -21.70 13.21 -1.80
C HIS A 130 -22.28 11.90 -1.30
N LYS A 131 -21.91 10.76 -1.87
CA LYS A 131 -22.38 9.44 -1.40
C LYS A 131 -21.57 8.98 -0.20
N PHE A 132 -22.24 8.25 0.69
CA PHE A 132 -21.61 7.54 1.80
C PHE A 132 -21.07 6.18 1.34
N PRO A 133 -20.09 5.57 2.04
CA PRO A 133 -19.54 4.27 1.69
C PRO A 133 -20.57 3.18 1.41
N ALA A 134 -21.64 3.10 2.21
CA ALA A 134 -22.72 2.13 2.03
C ALA A 134 -23.50 2.27 0.69
N GLN A 135 -23.38 3.41 0.00
CA GLN A 135 -24.04 3.69 -1.27
C GLN A 135 -23.11 3.45 -2.48
N LEU A 136 -21.89 2.95 -2.25
CA LEU A 136 -20.86 2.73 -3.25
C LEU A 136 -20.67 1.24 -3.53
N SER A 137 -20.36 0.89 -4.79
CA SER A 137 -19.84 -0.44 -5.11
C SER A 137 -18.46 -0.66 -4.47
N GLY A 138 -18.01 -1.92 -4.34
CA GLY A 138 -16.69 -2.24 -3.80
C GLY A 138 -15.56 -1.53 -4.55
N GLY A 139 -15.60 -1.49 -5.89
CA GLY A 139 -14.61 -0.76 -6.69
C GLY A 139 -14.65 0.77 -6.49
N GLN A 140 -15.83 1.35 -6.24
CA GLN A 140 -15.94 2.78 -5.90
C GLN A 140 -15.40 3.07 -4.51
N GLN A 141 -15.65 2.21 -3.53
CA GLN A 141 -15.07 2.31 -2.19
C GLN A 141 -13.54 2.23 -2.24
N GLN A 142 -13.00 1.30 -3.03
CA GLN A 142 -11.55 1.15 -3.21
C GLN A 142 -10.93 2.39 -3.87
N ARG A 143 -11.57 2.93 -4.92
CA ARG A 143 -11.10 4.18 -5.54
C ARG A 143 -11.13 5.36 -4.56
N CYS A 144 -12.13 5.44 -3.69
CA CYS A 144 -12.19 6.42 -2.61
C CYS A 144 -11.03 6.22 -1.61
N ALA A 145 -10.71 4.98 -1.23
CA ALA A 145 -9.57 4.68 -0.36
C ALA A 145 -8.22 5.08 -1.00
N ILE A 146 -8.08 4.87 -2.32
CA ILE A 146 -6.90 5.33 -3.08
C ILE A 146 -6.83 6.87 -3.08
N ALA A 147 -7.92 7.57 -3.38
CA ALA A 147 -7.97 9.04 -3.32
C ALA A 147 -7.51 9.56 -1.96
N ARG A 148 -8.03 8.96 -0.89
CA ARG A 148 -7.66 9.29 0.49
C ARG A 148 -6.18 9.04 0.79
N ALA A 149 -5.61 7.96 0.24
CA ALA A 149 -4.19 7.64 0.42
C ALA A 149 -3.28 8.63 -0.33
N LEU A 150 -3.72 9.10 -1.50
CA LEU A 150 -2.95 9.97 -2.40
C LEU A 150 -2.99 11.44 -2.03
N VAL A 151 -4.11 11.93 -1.49
CA VAL A 151 -4.37 13.38 -1.30
C VAL A 151 -3.25 14.10 -0.56
N LYS A 152 -2.45 13.38 0.23
CA LYS A 152 -1.29 13.95 0.93
C LYS A 152 -0.08 14.19 0.04
N GLY A 153 -0.04 13.68 -1.19
CA GLY A 153 1.17 13.69 -2.03
C GLY A 153 2.28 12.79 -1.47
N SER A 154 1.92 11.60 -0.96
CA SER A 154 2.85 10.68 -0.28
C SER A 154 3.92 10.12 -1.22
N ASP A 155 5.17 9.98 -0.74
CA ASP A 155 6.29 9.36 -1.49
C ASP A 155 6.13 7.86 -1.66
N LEU A 156 5.37 7.21 -0.76
CA LEU A 156 5.19 5.78 -0.68
C LEU A 156 3.70 5.44 -0.56
N LEU A 157 3.21 4.63 -1.49
CA LEU A 157 1.87 4.06 -1.46
C LEU A 157 1.98 2.59 -1.11
N LEU A 158 1.38 2.18 0.01
CA LEU A 158 1.34 0.81 0.50
C LEU A 158 -0.04 0.24 0.25
N ALA A 159 -0.14 -0.85 -0.49
CA ALA A 159 -1.41 -1.49 -0.84
C ALA A 159 -1.44 -2.93 -0.32
N ASP A 160 -2.34 -3.21 0.63
CA ASP A 160 -2.55 -4.54 1.20
C ASP A 160 -3.72 -5.21 0.51
N GLU A 161 -3.45 -6.23 -0.31
CA GLU A 161 -4.43 -7.01 -1.08
C GLU A 161 -5.50 -6.13 -1.77
N PRO A 162 -5.12 -5.11 -2.56
CA PRO A 162 -6.05 -4.09 -3.05
C PRO A 162 -7.14 -4.62 -3.98
N THR A 163 -6.99 -5.85 -4.48
CA THR A 163 -7.96 -6.54 -5.33
C THR A 163 -8.64 -7.74 -4.65
N GLY A 164 -8.24 -8.07 -3.41
CA GLY A 164 -8.64 -9.31 -2.74
C GLY A 164 -10.15 -9.44 -2.42
N ALA A 165 -10.89 -8.33 -2.42
CA ALA A 165 -12.34 -8.30 -2.18
C ALA A 165 -13.15 -8.01 -3.46
N LEU A 166 -12.53 -8.00 -4.64
CA LEU A 166 -13.13 -7.58 -5.91
C LEU A 166 -13.23 -8.77 -6.88
N ASP A 167 -14.24 -8.71 -7.76
CA ASP A 167 -14.30 -9.61 -8.92
C ASP A 167 -13.17 -9.30 -9.93
N ARG A 168 -12.95 -10.21 -10.88
CA ARG A 168 -11.88 -10.11 -11.89
C ARG A 168 -11.92 -8.78 -12.66
N HIS A 169 -13.08 -8.39 -13.16
CA HIS A 169 -13.23 -7.18 -13.98
C HIS A 169 -12.94 -5.92 -13.16
N THR A 170 -13.51 -5.82 -11.97
CA THR A 170 -13.28 -4.71 -11.04
C THR A 170 -11.82 -4.67 -10.58
N SER A 171 -11.19 -5.83 -10.38
CA SER A 171 -9.76 -5.95 -10.05
C SER A 171 -8.87 -5.38 -11.14
N GLN A 172 -9.14 -5.69 -12.41
CA GLN A 172 -8.39 -5.15 -13.54
C GLN A 172 -8.52 -3.62 -13.60
N GLN A 173 -9.74 -3.09 -13.51
CA GLN A 173 -9.96 -1.64 -13.46
C GLN A 173 -9.21 -0.98 -12.29
N MET A 174 -9.13 -1.66 -11.15
CA MET A 174 -8.42 -1.17 -9.98
C MET A 174 -6.91 -1.09 -10.20
N LEU A 175 -6.33 -2.12 -10.83
CA LEU A 175 -4.91 -2.12 -11.18
C LEU A 175 -4.57 -1.06 -12.22
N GLU A 176 -5.46 -0.80 -13.19
CA GLU A 176 -5.32 0.33 -14.12
C GLU A 176 -5.29 1.66 -13.39
N VAL A 177 -6.20 1.86 -12.43
CA VAL A 177 -6.21 3.07 -11.58
C VAL A 177 -4.92 3.22 -10.79
N LEU A 178 -4.41 2.14 -10.18
CA LEU A 178 -3.15 2.19 -9.43
C LEU A 178 -1.94 2.48 -10.34
N ASP A 179 -1.94 1.95 -11.56
CA ASP A 179 -0.89 2.19 -12.55
C ASP A 179 -0.92 3.65 -13.05
N ASP A 180 -2.10 4.20 -13.33
CA ASP A 180 -2.26 5.60 -13.73
C ASP A 180 -1.85 6.57 -12.61
N VAL A 181 -2.25 6.29 -11.38
CA VAL A 181 -1.87 7.01 -10.18
C VAL A 181 -0.36 6.99 -9.98
N HIS A 182 0.25 5.81 -10.09
CA HIS A 182 1.71 5.65 -9.97
C HIS A 182 2.44 6.50 -11.02
N ARG A 183 2.02 6.42 -12.30
CA ARG A 183 2.61 7.21 -13.39
C ARG A 183 2.47 8.72 -13.20
N ARG A 184 1.30 9.16 -12.72
CA ARG A 184 1.00 10.59 -12.58
C ARG A 184 1.69 11.24 -11.39
N TYR A 185 1.69 10.57 -10.25
CA TYR A 185 2.18 11.16 -8.99
C TYR A 185 3.61 10.70 -8.61
N GLY A 186 4.16 9.70 -9.29
CA GLY A 186 5.55 9.25 -9.12
C GLY A 186 5.84 8.64 -7.74
N ALA A 187 4.80 8.27 -6.97
CA ALA A 187 4.97 7.61 -5.69
C ALA A 187 5.55 6.20 -5.88
N THR A 188 6.42 5.77 -4.97
CA THR A 188 6.83 4.36 -4.90
C THR A 188 5.63 3.52 -4.49
N LEU A 189 5.24 2.53 -5.28
CA LEU A 189 4.13 1.64 -4.97
C LEU A 189 4.68 0.31 -4.43
N VAL A 190 4.29 -0.06 -3.23
CA VAL A 190 4.54 -1.40 -2.68
C VAL A 190 3.19 -2.07 -2.45
N MET A 191 2.95 -3.14 -3.18
CA MET A 191 1.72 -3.92 -3.11
C MET A 191 2.01 -5.31 -2.57
N VAL A 192 1.22 -5.78 -1.63
CA VAL A 192 1.25 -7.19 -1.21
C VAL A 192 0.02 -7.91 -1.74
N THR A 193 0.20 -9.13 -2.23
CA THR A 193 -0.88 -9.95 -2.78
C THR A 193 -0.53 -11.44 -2.75
N HIS A 194 -1.56 -12.28 -2.82
CA HIS A 194 -1.41 -13.72 -3.07
C HIS A 194 -1.65 -14.08 -4.56
N ASN A 195 -2.05 -13.11 -5.40
CA ASN A 195 -2.28 -13.33 -6.82
C ASN A 195 -0.98 -13.13 -7.62
N GLU A 196 -0.43 -14.23 -8.12
CA GLU A 196 0.84 -14.23 -8.88
C GLU A 196 0.74 -13.47 -10.22
N ALA A 197 -0.45 -13.41 -10.85
CA ALA A 197 -0.62 -12.70 -12.12
C ALA A 197 -0.23 -11.21 -11.99
N ILE A 198 -0.52 -10.58 -10.85
CA ILE A 198 -0.20 -9.17 -10.58
C ILE A 198 1.30 -8.89 -10.64
N THR A 199 2.15 -9.90 -10.41
CA THR A 199 3.62 -9.73 -10.47
C THR A 199 4.10 -9.27 -11.84
N ALA A 200 3.35 -9.55 -12.91
CA ALA A 200 3.69 -9.10 -14.26
C ALA A 200 3.67 -7.57 -14.43
N LEU A 201 2.96 -6.84 -13.56
CA LEU A 201 2.88 -5.37 -13.58
C LEU A 201 4.04 -4.69 -12.85
N ALA A 202 4.77 -5.43 -12.02
CA ALA A 202 5.78 -4.87 -11.14
C ALA A 202 7.11 -4.64 -11.85
N ASP A 203 7.82 -3.59 -11.47
CA ASP A 203 9.22 -3.35 -11.82
C ASP A 203 10.16 -4.25 -11.00
N GLN A 204 9.71 -4.62 -9.78
CA GLN A 204 10.39 -5.55 -8.87
C GLN A 204 9.39 -6.50 -8.22
N VAL A 205 9.74 -7.78 -8.17
CA VAL A 205 8.94 -8.83 -7.54
C VAL A 205 9.74 -9.47 -6.41
N ILE A 206 9.14 -9.50 -5.22
CA ILE A 206 9.67 -10.15 -4.04
C ILE A 206 8.76 -11.31 -3.67
N GLU A 207 9.28 -12.52 -3.57
CA GLU A 207 8.55 -13.68 -3.07
C GLU A 207 8.86 -13.89 -1.59
N LEU A 208 7.82 -13.80 -0.75
CA LEU A 208 7.89 -14.01 0.69
C LEU A 208 7.26 -15.35 1.05
N ARG A 209 8.05 -16.24 1.68
CA ARG A 209 7.60 -17.54 2.17
C ARG A 209 8.07 -17.74 3.59
N ASP A 210 7.17 -18.12 4.49
CA ASP A 210 7.45 -18.38 5.91
C ASP A 210 8.32 -17.29 6.55
N GLY A 211 7.94 -16.01 6.30
CA GLY A 211 8.64 -14.86 6.84
C GLY A 211 10.01 -14.54 6.23
N ARG A 212 10.44 -15.24 5.17
CA ARG A 212 11.74 -15.05 4.50
C ARG A 212 11.56 -14.65 3.04
N ILE A 213 12.47 -13.83 2.53
CA ILE A 213 12.57 -13.59 1.10
C ILE A 213 13.24 -14.82 0.46
N VAL A 214 12.51 -15.52 -0.41
CA VAL A 214 13.03 -16.63 -1.19
C VAL A 214 13.43 -16.23 -2.60
N ARG A 215 12.91 -15.11 -3.09
CA ARG A 215 13.29 -14.52 -4.38
C ARG A 215 13.11 -13.02 -4.36
N ASP A 216 14.07 -12.30 -4.94
CA ASP A 216 13.99 -10.88 -5.27
C ASP A 216 14.47 -10.72 -6.71
N ARG A 217 13.60 -10.20 -7.61
CA ARG A 217 13.91 -10.07 -9.02
C ARG A 217 13.39 -8.76 -9.59
N LEU A 218 14.18 -8.14 -10.44
CA LEU A 218 13.74 -7.03 -11.28
C LEU A 218 13.03 -7.58 -12.52
N ASN A 219 11.98 -6.88 -12.94
CA ASN A 219 11.26 -7.15 -14.19
C ASN A 219 11.59 -6.03 -15.18
N PRO A 220 12.39 -6.29 -16.22
CA PRO A 220 12.78 -5.27 -17.18
C PRO A 220 11.64 -4.87 -18.14
N HIS A 221 10.56 -5.67 -18.20
CA HIS A 221 9.44 -5.46 -19.13
C HIS A 221 8.10 -5.62 -18.39
N PRO A 222 7.75 -4.72 -17.45
CA PRO A 222 6.48 -4.79 -16.75
C PRO A 222 5.33 -4.52 -17.73
N LEU A 223 4.28 -5.32 -17.61
CA LEU A 223 3.05 -5.16 -18.41
C LEU A 223 2.27 -3.92 -17.94
N ALA A 224 1.43 -3.38 -18.85
CA ALA A 224 0.37 -2.47 -18.42
C ALA A 224 -0.80 -3.27 -17.80
N ALA A 225 -1.54 -2.67 -16.88
CA ALA A 225 -2.63 -3.37 -16.18
C ALA A 225 -3.72 -3.90 -17.12
N ARG A 226 -3.99 -3.20 -18.23
CA ARG A 226 -4.93 -3.61 -19.28
C ARG A 226 -4.51 -4.88 -20.03
N ASP A 227 -3.21 -5.19 -20.05
CA ASP A 227 -2.63 -6.33 -20.81
C ASP A 227 -2.42 -7.56 -19.89
N LEU A 228 -2.90 -7.47 -18.63
CA LEU A 228 -2.77 -8.55 -17.67
C LEU A 228 -3.77 -9.67 -17.99
N ASP A 229 -3.25 -10.88 -18.16
CA ASP A 229 -4.06 -12.10 -18.25
C ASP A 229 -4.19 -12.74 -16.86
N TRP A 230 -5.45 -13.00 -16.44
CA TRP A 230 -5.81 -13.44 -15.08
C TRP A 230 -5.99 -14.94 -15.02
#